data_a74796793e2a9480dce2e7cb5e736c16
#
_entry.id   a74796793e2a9480dce2e7cb5e736c16
#
_cell.length_a   1.000
_cell.length_b   1.000
_cell.length_c   1.000
_cell.angle_alpha   90.00
_cell.angle_beta   90.00
_cell.angle_gamma   90.00
#
_symmetry.space_group_name_H-M   'P 1'
#
loop_
_entity.id
_entity.type
_entity.pdbx_description
1 polymer ?
#
loop_
_entity_poly.entity_id
_entity_poly.type
_entity_poly.pdbx_seq_one_letter_code
_entity_poly.pdbx_strand_id
1 'polypeptide(L)'
;MKALYTAVATATGGQKRKVTSDNGVLSLELRSPKALGGANDDYTNPEQIFAAGYAACFDTALNLVIRQAKVSTGETSVTAHVSIGKLDNGGFIFAVTLQVNIPNVSLEQAEELAAKAHQVCPYSNSTRGNIEVITEVTNN
;
A
#
# COMPACT_ATOMS: atom_id res chain seq x y z
N MET A 1 -18.10 -8.12 11.68
CA MET A 1 -16.64 -8.44 11.73
C MET A 1 -16.19 -8.54 13.18
N LYS A 2 -15.43 -9.57 13.54
CA LYS A 2 -14.76 -9.67 14.85
C LYS A 2 -13.33 -9.14 14.68
N ALA A 3 -12.95 -8.11 15.44
CA ALA A 3 -11.61 -7.54 15.38
C ALA A 3 -10.59 -8.57 15.93
N LEU A 4 -9.53 -8.81 15.18
CA LEU A 4 -8.38 -9.63 15.59
C LEU A 4 -7.27 -8.78 16.19
N TYR A 5 -7.12 -7.54 15.70
CA TYR A 5 -6.13 -6.55 16.13
C TYR A 5 -6.61 -5.15 15.79
N THR A 6 -6.23 -4.19 16.60
CA THR A 6 -6.51 -2.76 16.35
C THR A 6 -5.20 -1.98 16.47
N ALA A 7 -4.77 -1.36 15.36
CA ALA A 7 -3.68 -0.39 15.37
C ALA A 7 -4.23 1.00 15.71
N VAL A 8 -3.48 1.74 16.50
CA VAL A 8 -3.84 3.11 16.88
C VAL A 8 -2.72 4.06 16.49
N ALA A 9 -3.06 5.11 15.76
CA ALA A 9 -2.14 6.20 15.44
C ALA A 9 -2.87 7.54 15.55
N THR A 10 -2.15 8.56 16.02
CA THR A 10 -2.68 9.90 16.20
C THR A 10 -1.89 10.88 15.34
N ALA A 11 -2.59 11.69 14.56
CA ALA A 11 -2.01 12.81 13.84
C ALA A 11 -2.27 14.11 14.58
N THR A 12 -1.23 14.93 14.72
CA THR A 12 -1.34 16.29 15.25
C THR A 12 -1.16 17.30 14.12
N GLY A 13 -1.98 18.36 14.12
CA GLY A 13 -1.98 19.40 13.09
C GLY A 13 -1.05 20.58 13.41
N GLY A 14 -1.20 21.67 12.65
CA GLY A 14 -0.43 22.91 12.82
C GLY A 14 0.88 22.90 12.02
N GLN A 15 1.86 23.72 12.48
CA GLN A 15 3.12 23.90 11.76
C GLN A 15 4.02 22.66 11.77
N LYS A 16 3.93 21.84 12.82
CA LYS A 16 4.68 20.59 12.98
C LYS A 16 3.72 19.41 12.92
N ARG A 17 3.25 19.09 11.71
CA ARG A 17 2.41 17.91 11.49
C ARG A 17 3.20 16.65 11.79
N LYS A 18 2.65 15.79 12.62
CA LYS A 18 3.28 14.53 13.00
C LYS A 18 2.22 13.44 13.14
N VAL A 19 2.55 12.23 12.74
CA VAL A 19 1.76 11.04 13.05
C VAL A 19 2.58 10.09 13.91
N THR A 20 1.97 9.54 14.95
CA THR A 20 2.65 8.65 15.90
C THR A 20 1.71 7.51 16.27
N SER A 21 2.20 6.26 16.23
CA SER A 21 1.47 5.13 16.79
C SER A 21 1.48 5.16 18.32
N ASP A 22 0.53 4.50 18.97
CA ASP A 22 0.39 4.42 20.42
C ASP A 22 1.63 3.86 21.11
N ASN A 23 2.32 2.90 20.47
CA ASN A 23 3.58 2.32 20.95
C ASN A 23 4.84 3.13 20.56
N GLY A 24 4.69 4.24 19.82
CA GLY A 24 5.78 5.10 19.39
C GLY A 24 6.69 4.54 18.29
N VAL A 25 6.45 3.32 17.79
CA VAL A 25 7.26 2.70 16.74
C VAL A 25 7.15 3.44 15.41
N LEU A 26 5.92 3.82 15.03
CA LEU A 26 5.70 4.74 13.92
C LEU A 26 5.75 6.17 14.45
N SER A 27 6.64 7.00 13.93
CA SER A 27 6.77 8.40 14.31
C SER A 27 7.34 9.19 13.13
N LEU A 28 6.48 9.94 12.44
CA LEU A 28 6.79 10.58 11.17
C LEU A 28 6.33 12.03 11.16
N GLU A 29 7.19 12.93 10.68
CA GLU A 29 6.82 14.31 10.35
C GLU A 29 6.17 14.35 8.97
N LEU A 30 5.07 15.10 8.85
CA LEU A 30 4.29 15.21 7.62
C LEU A 30 4.36 16.62 7.04
N ARG A 31 4.55 16.71 5.72
CA ARG A 31 4.45 17.96 4.95
C ARG A 31 3.74 17.67 3.64
N SER A 32 3.10 18.69 3.09
CA SER A 32 2.59 18.59 1.71
C SER A 32 3.76 18.54 0.74
N PRO A 33 3.75 17.64 -0.25
CA PRO A 33 4.77 17.61 -1.28
C PRO A 33 4.68 18.84 -2.19
N LYS A 34 5.76 19.16 -2.91
CA LYS A 34 5.77 20.29 -3.85
C LYS A 34 4.63 20.24 -4.86
N ALA A 35 4.33 19.05 -5.38
CA ALA A 35 3.23 18.85 -6.34
C ALA A 35 1.85 19.26 -5.78
N LEU A 36 1.69 19.29 -4.47
CA LEU A 36 0.47 19.75 -3.78
C LEU A 36 0.65 21.09 -3.07
N GLY A 37 1.63 21.91 -3.49
CA GLY A 37 1.87 23.25 -2.98
C GLY A 37 2.76 23.33 -1.74
N GLY A 38 3.47 22.26 -1.40
CA GLY A 38 4.45 22.25 -0.32
C GLY A 38 5.76 22.95 -0.69
N ALA A 39 6.57 23.27 0.32
CA ALA A 39 7.84 23.98 0.14
C ALA A 39 8.97 23.07 -0.42
N ASN A 40 9.00 21.80 0.01
CA ASN A 40 9.99 20.80 -0.41
C ASN A 40 9.41 19.38 -0.26
N ASP A 41 10.21 18.39 -0.65
CA ASP A 41 9.85 16.96 -0.58
C ASP A 41 10.72 16.21 0.46
N ASP A 42 11.26 16.89 1.46
CA ASP A 42 12.17 16.32 2.46
C ASP A 42 11.44 15.56 3.58
N TYR A 43 10.12 15.62 3.60
CA TYR A 43 9.27 14.98 4.59
C TYR A 43 8.29 14.00 3.93
N THR A 44 7.79 13.05 4.71
CA THR A 44 6.73 12.16 4.25
C THR A 44 5.37 12.87 4.16
N ASN A 45 4.40 12.19 3.58
CA ASN A 45 3.04 12.67 3.39
C ASN A 45 2.05 11.51 3.50
N PRO A 46 0.74 11.77 3.62
CA PRO A 46 -0.25 10.71 3.72
C PRO A 46 -0.27 9.75 2.53
N GLU A 47 0.04 10.23 1.33
CA GLU A 47 0.08 9.44 0.11
C GLU A 47 1.22 8.41 0.18
N GLN A 48 2.41 8.79 0.65
CA GLN A 48 3.53 7.88 0.87
C GLN A 48 3.23 6.85 1.96
N ILE A 49 2.56 7.25 3.05
CA ILE A 49 2.15 6.33 4.12
C ILE A 49 1.16 5.30 3.58
N PHE A 50 0.17 5.73 2.79
CA PHE A 50 -0.78 4.84 2.15
C PHE A 50 -0.08 3.86 1.19
N ALA A 51 0.85 4.35 0.37
CA ALA A 51 1.65 3.53 -0.54
C ALA A 51 2.48 2.49 0.21
N ALA A 52 3.21 2.90 1.26
CA ALA A 52 4.01 2.02 2.10
C ALA A 52 3.13 0.95 2.79
N GLY A 53 2.00 1.36 3.35
CA GLY A 53 1.03 0.45 3.98
C GLY A 53 0.46 -0.56 2.99
N TYR A 54 0.08 -0.12 1.80
CA TYR A 54 -0.49 -1.01 0.79
C TYR A 54 0.56 -2.01 0.28
N ALA A 55 1.77 -1.54 -0.06
CA ALA A 55 2.86 -2.40 -0.50
C ALA A 55 3.17 -3.48 0.55
N ALA A 56 3.35 -3.10 1.81
CA ALA A 56 3.64 -4.02 2.91
C ALA A 56 2.50 -5.01 3.17
N CYS A 57 1.25 -4.53 3.14
CA CYS A 57 0.08 -5.37 3.34
C CYS A 57 -0.11 -6.38 2.21
N PHE A 58 0.08 -5.94 0.96
CA PHE A 58 -0.04 -6.81 -0.20
C PHE A 58 1.08 -7.88 -0.21
N ASP A 59 2.32 -7.51 0.06
CA ASP A 59 3.43 -8.47 0.14
C ASP A 59 3.23 -9.49 1.28
N THR A 60 2.70 -9.06 2.41
CA THR A 60 2.32 -9.97 3.50
C THR A 60 1.27 -10.99 3.06
N ALA A 61 0.23 -10.55 2.36
CA ALA A 61 -0.80 -11.42 1.80
C ALA A 61 -0.24 -12.35 0.73
N LEU A 62 0.63 -11.83 -0.14
CA LEU A 62 1.31 -12.61 -1.18
C LEU A 62 2.15 -13.74 -0.58
N ASN A 63 2.96 -13.43 0.42
CA ASN A 63 3.79 -14.44 1.09
C ASN A 63 2.96 -15.48 1.86
N LEU A 64 1.79 -15.10 2.38
CA LEU A 64 0.83 -16.06 2.94
C LEU A 64 0.32 -17.04 1.86
N VAL A 65 -0.09 -16.51 0.71
CA VAL A 65 -0.58 -17.31 -0.43
C VAL A 65 0.51 -18.24 -0.96
N ILE A 66 1.74 -17.75 -1.13
CA ILE A 66 2.90 -18.53 -1.58
C ILE A 66 3.14 -19.73 -0.63
N ARG A 67 3.14 -19.48 0.68
CA ARG A 67 3.29 -20.56 1.68
C ARG A 67 2.16 -21.58 1.61
N GLN A 68 0.92 -21.15 1.47
CA GLN A 68 -0.25 -22.03 1.37
C GLN A 68 -0.20 -22.88 0.09
N ALA A 69 0.26 -22.30 -1.02
CA ALA A 69 0.45 -23.01 -2.29
C ALA A 69 1.67 -23.93 -2.29
N LYS A 70 2.55 -23.85 -1.28
CA LYS A 70 3.81 -24.60 -1.18
C LYS A 70 4.71 -24.38 -2.40
N VAL A 71 4.71 -23.17 -2.95
CA VAL A 71 5.55 -22.77 -4.08
C VAL A 71 6.86 -22.20 -3.54
N SER A 72 7.97 -22.56 -4.20
CA SER A 72 9.28 -21.96 -3.91
C SER A 72 9.51 -20.79 -4.85
N THR A 73 9.65 -19.60 -4.30
CA THR A 73 9.93 -18.36 -5.05
C THR A 73 11.27 -17.78 -4.62
N GLY A 74 11.78 -16.80 -5.39
CA GLY A 74 12.80 -15.88 -4.88
C GLY A 74 12.20 -14.84 -3.95
N GLU A 75 13.01 -13.85 -3.56
CA GLU A 75 12.55 -12.72 -2.75
C GLU A 75 11.53 -11.89 -3.53
N THR A 76 10.32 -11.80 -2.99
CA THR A 76 9.24 -11.01 -3.60
C THR A 76 9.42 -9.52 -3.34
N SER A 77 8.90 -8.71 -4.22
CA SER A 77 8.79 -7.27 -3.97
C SER A 77 7.47 -6.71 -4.48
N VAL A 78 6.93 -5.75 -3.77
CA VAL A 78 5.72 -5.01 -4.14
C VAL A 78 6.02 -3.51 -4.06
N THR A 79 5.81 -2.82 -5.17
CA THR A 79 5.89 -1.36 -5.23
C THR A 79 4.50 -0.79 -5.48
N ALA A 80 4.02 0.06 -4.60
CA ALA A 80 2.75 0.75 -4.78
C ALA A 80 2.97 2.19 -5.28
N HIS A 81 2.39 2.50 -6.43
CA HIS A 81 2.28 3.84 -6.95
C HIS A 81 0.89 4.37 -6.60
N VAL A 82 0.83 5.37 -5.73
CA VAL A 82 -0.43 5.98 -5.29
C VAL A 82 -0.51 7.39 -5.86
N SER A 83 -1.47 7.58 -6.74
CA SER A 83 -1.79 8.89 -7.32
C SER A 83 -2.99 9.49 -6.62
N ILE A 84 -2.94 10.79 -6.34
CA ILE A 84 -4.09 11.56 -5.83
C ILE A 84 -4.70 12.36 -6.97
N GLY A 85 -6.01 12.27 -7.11
CA GLY A 85 -6.80 13.02 -8.09
C GLY A 85 -7.93 13.78 -7.42
N LYS A 86 -8.51 14.73 -8.15
CA LYS A 86 -9.64 15.55 -7.69
C LYS A 86 -10.95 15.03 -8.28
N LEU A 87 -11.95 14.92 -7.43
CA LEU A 87 -13.33 14.60 -7.81
C LEU A 87 -14.09 15.87 -8.22
N ASP A 88 -15.16 15.71 -9.02
CA ASP A 88 -16.01 16.81 -9.48
C ASP A 88 -16.71 17.54 -8.31
N ASN A 89 -16.96 16.85 -7.20
CA ASN A 89 -17.54 17.42 -5.98
C ASN A 89 -16.54 18.20 -5.11
N GLY A 90 -15.27 18.35 -5.56
CA GLY A 90 -14.20 19.02 -4.84
C GLY A 90 -13.42 18.15 -3.85
N GLY A 91 -13.81 16.88 -3.67
CA GLY A 91 -13.07 15.90 -2.88
C GLY A 91 -11.84 15.36 -3.61
N PHE A 92 -11.09 14.49 -2.94
CA PHE A 92 -9.92 13.82 -3.50
C PHE A 92 -10.09 12.32 -3.42
N ILE A 93 -9.47 11.60 -4.35
CA ILE A 93 -9.49 10.15 -4.43
C ILE A 93 -8.13 9.64 -4.88
N PHE A 94 -7.80 8.40 -4.48
CA PHE A 94 -6.60 7.71 -4.94
C PHE A 94 -6.87 6.79 -6.13
N ALA A 95 -5.84 6.63 -6.96
CA ALA A 95 -5.69 5.51 -7.88
C ALA A 95 -4.36 4.83 -7.57
N VAL A 96 -4.30 3.51 -7.69
CA VAL A 96 -3.14 2.72 -7.29
C VAL A 96 -2.69 1.79 -8.42
N THR A 97 -1.38 1.74 -8.66
CA THR A 97 -0.74 0.65 -9.41
C THR A 97 0.19 -0.12 -8.48
N LEU A 98 -0.04 -1.41 -8.36
CA LEU A 98 0.82 -2.35 -7.63
C LEU A 98 1.72 -3.07 -8.63
N GLN A 99 3.02 -2.84 -8.56
CA GLN A 99 4.02 -3.62 -9.28
C GLN A 99 4.49 -4.75 -8.38
N VAL A 100 4.19 -5.98 -8.79
CA VAL A 100 4.44 -7.20 -7.99
C VAL A 100 5.45 -8.07 -8.72
N ASN A 101 6.61 -8.30 -8.11
CA ASN A 101 7.63 -9.18 -8.65
C ASN A 101 7.73 -10.47 -7.84
N ILE A 102 7.63 -11.62 -8.53
CA ILE A 102 7.69 -12.96 -7.92
C ILE A 102 8.71 -13.80 -8.69
N PRO A 103 10.00 -13.77 -8.31
CA PRO A 103 11.05 -14.47 -9.02
C PRO A 103 10.96 -16.00 -8.90
N ASN A 104 11.62 -16.69 -9.84
CA ASN A 104 11.79 -18.15 -9.84
C ASN A 104 10.49 -18.96 -10.04
N VAL A 105 9.47 -18.35 -10.62
CA VAL A 105 8.24 -19.00 -11.07
C VAL A 105 7.91 -18.58 -12.50
N SER A 106 7.02 -19.28 -13.18
CA SER A 106 6.51 -18.82 -14.48
C SER A 106 5.67 -17.54 -14.31
N LEU A 107 5.55 -16.74 -15.36
CA LEU A 107 4.70 -15.54 -15.31
C LEU A 107 3.25 -15.89 -15.00
N GLU A 108 2.71 -16.95 -15.61
CA GLU A 108 1.37 -17.46 -15.33
C GLU A 108 1.17 -17.78 -13.83
N GLN A 109 2.14 -18.46 -13.22
CA GLN A 109 2.10 -18.78 -11.79
C GLN A 109 2.22 -17.52 -10.93
N ALA A 110 3.05 -16.57 -11.33
CA ALA A 110 3.17 -15.27 -10.65
C ALA A 110 1.84 -14.50 -10.69
N GLU A 111 1.18 -14.44 -11.84
CA GLU A 111 -0.13 -13.80 -12.01
C GLU A 111 -1.21 -14.48 -11.15
N GLU A 112 -1.25 -15.82 -11.09
CA GLU A 112 -2.18 -16.54 -10.22
C GLU A 112 -1.96 -16.24 -8.73
N LEU A 113 -0.70 -16.21 -8.27
CA LEU A 113 -0.35 -15.91 -6.89
C LEU A 113 -0.72 -14.48 -6.53
N ALA A 114 -0.42 -13.53 -7.41
CA ALA A 114 -0.79 -12.12 -7.22
C ALA A 114 -2.32 -11.92 -7.18
N ALA A 115 -3.07 -12.59 -8.06
CA ALA A 115 -4.53 -12.54 -8.06
C ALA A 115 -5.13 -13.08 -6.74
N LYS A 116 -4.60 -14.17 -6.21
CA LYS A 116 -5.00 -14.72 -4.91
C LYS A 116 -4.64 -13.78 -3.77
N ALA A 117 -3.43 -13.17 -3.80
CA ALA A 117 -3.01 -12.18 -2.81
C ALA A 117 -3.96 -10.97 -2.79
N HIS A 118 -4.41 -10.52 -3.96
CA HIS A 118 -5.38 -9.42 -4.09
C HIS A 118 -6.73 -9.74 -3.43
N GLN A 119 -7.14 -11.01 -3.37
CA GLN A 119 -8.35 -11.44 -2.65
C GLN A 119 -8.17 -11.51 -1.14
N VAL A 120 -6.95 -11.72 -0.66
CA VAL A 120 -6.63 -11.89 0.77
C VAL A 120 -6.23 -10.57 1.42
N CYS A 121 -5.57 -9.67 0.69
CA CYS A 121 -5.04 -8.42 1.21
C CYS A 121 -6.16 -7.51 1.75
N PRO A 122 -6.12 -7.10 3.03
CA PRO A 122 -7.10 -6.21 3.62
C PRO A 122 -7.23 -4.86 2.90
N TYR A 123 -6.12 -4.28 2.44
CA TYR A 123 -6.14 -3.03 1.67
C TYR A 123 -6.88 -3.23 0.34
N SER A 124 -6.59 -4.32 -0.38
CA SER A 124 -7.31 -4.64 -1.62
C SER A 124 -8.81 -4.84 -1.38
N ASN A 125 -9.18 -5.52 -0.31
CA ASN A 125 -10.58 -5.71 0.06
C ASN A 125 -11.28 -4.40 0.47
N SER A 126 -10.53 -3.45 1.03
CA SER A 126 -11.05 -2.14 1.44
C SER A 126 -11.13 -1.12 0.30
N THR A 127 -10.34 -1.30 -0.75
CA THR A 127 -10.28 -0.39 -1.91
C THR A 127 -11.15 -0.84 -3.07
N ARG A 128 -11.39 -2.14 -3.20
CA ARG A 128 -12.17 -2.74 -4.31
C ARG A 128 -13.58 -2.15 -4.40
N GLY A 129 -13.96 -1.76 -5.63
CA GLY A 129 -15.25 -1.15 -5.91
C GLY A 129 -15.35 0.33 -5.55
N ASN A 130 -14.27 0.93 -5.01
CA ASN A 130 -14.21 2.34 -4.66
C ASN A 130 -13.14 3.12 -5.44
N ILE A 131 -11.93 2.60 -5.53
CA ILE A 131 -10.83 3.21 -6.29
C ILE A 131 -10.29 2.24 -7.34
N GLU A 132 -9.65 2.77 -8.37
CA GLU A 132 -8.94 1.98 -9.35
C GLU A 132 -7.66 1.41 -8.75
N VAL A 133 -7.50 0.08 -8.84
CA VAL A 133 -6.27 -0.63 -8.46
C VAL A 133 -5.84 -1.54 -9.60
N ILE A 134 -4.71 -1.22 -10.23
CA ILE A 134 -4.09 -2.01 -11.29
C ILE A 134 -2.95 -2.84 -10.69
N THR A 135 -2.85 -4.10 -11.08
CA THR A 135 -1.74 -4.97 -10.68
C THR A 135 -0.91 -5.33 -11.91
N GLU A 136 0.37 -4.98 -11.88
CA GLU A 136 1.37 -5.33 -12.89
C GLU A 136 2.29 -6.40 -12.30
N VAL A 137 2.36 -7.57 -12.94
CA VAL A 137 3.10 -8.74 -12.40
C VAL A 137 4.32 -9.02 -13.25
N THR A 138 5.46 -9.26 -12.60
CA THR A 138 6.71 -9.70 -13.21
C THR A 138 7.28 -10.89 -12.44
N ASN A 139 8.23 -11.60 -13.08
CA ASN A 139 8.89 -12.78 -12.50
C ASN A 139 10.42 -12.75 -12.67
N ASN A 140 10.97 -11.54 -12.65
CA ASN A 140 12.41 -11.31 -12.88
C ASN A 140 13.28 -11.72 -11.68
#